data_9b625d10486d742ab14440e5a7eb6642
#
_entry.id   9b625d10486d742ab14440e5a7eb6642
#
_cell.length_a   1.000
_cell.length_b   1.000
_cell.length_c   1.000
_cell.angle_alpha   90.00
_cell.angle_beta   90.00
_cell.angle_gamma   90.00
#
_symmetry.space_group_name_H-M   'P 1'
#
loop_
_entity.id
_entity.type
_entity.pdbx_description
1 polymer ?
#
loop_
_entity_poly.entity_id
_entity_poly.type
_entity_poly.pdbx_seq_one_letter_code
_entity_poly.pdbx_strand_id
1 'polypeptide(L)'
;MTGTAAVTVQGIHKSFRLPHEKQSSLKQAVLNFRQTKSYEVLDVLKDVSFEVRQGEFFGIVGRNGSGKSTLLKTIAGIYIPSSGTVTLNGLLTPFIELGIGFNPELTGRDNVYLNGAIFGMSRKQVVEKYDEIVAFSELERFMDQKLKNYSSGMQVRLAFSIAVQARGQILLLDEVLAVGDAKFQQKCYDYFDELKRQGQTVIFISHDMGGVKRFCDRAMMLKDGKIAKIGNVEEVAELYMKENL
;
A
#
# COMPACT_ATOMS: atom_id res chain seq x y z
N MET A 1 -22.56 1.82 -18.25
CA MET A 1 -22.11 3.18 -17.86
C MET A 1 -20.59 3.13 -17.74
N THR A 2 -19.87 3.77 -18.66
CA THR A 2 -18.42 3.88 -18.61
C THR A 2 -18.06 4.93 -17.55
N GLY A 3 -17.82 4.46 -16.31
CA GLY A 3 -17.37 5.33 -15.21
C GLY A 3 -16.02 5.96 -15.56
N THR A 4 -15.80 7.20 -15.12
CA THR A 4 -14.51 7.91 -15.25
C THR A 4 -13.43 7.11 -14.54
N ALA A 5 -12.29 6.89 -15.17
CA ALA A 5 -11.16 6.19 -14.54
C ALA A 5 -10.58 7.07 -13.43
N ALA A 6 -10.41 6.50 -12.24
CA ALA A 6 -9.69 7.14 -11.13
C ALA A 6 -8.17 6.89 -11.24
N VAL A 7 -7.79 5.69 -11.67
CA VAL A 7 -6.40 5.32 -11.92
C VAL A 7 -6.30 4.63 -13.27
N THR A 8 -5.36 5.08 -14.10
CA THR A 8 -5.02 4.46 -15.38
C THR A 8 -3.54 4.09 -15.37
N VAL A 9 -3.27 2.81 -15.60
CA VAL A 9 -1.92 2.23 -15.69
C VAL A 9 -1.75 1.73 -17.12
N GLN A 10 -0.72 2.21 -17.84
CA GLN A 10 -0.51 1.90 -19.24
C GLN A 10 0.92 1.45 -19.51
N GLY A 11 1.08 0.18 -19.96
CA GLY A 11 2.33 -0.39 -20.43
C GLY A 11 3.47 -0.32 -19.41
N ILE A 12 3.18 -0.49 -18.12
CA ILE A 12 4.18 -0.37 -17.07
C ILE A 12 5.20 -1.51 -17.16
N HIS A 13 6.45 -1.11 -17.34
CA HIS A 13 7.62 -1.96 -17.12
C HIS A 13 8.42 -1.42 -15.93
N LYS A 14 8.95 -2.31 -15.10
CA LYS A 14 9.88 -1.97 -14.03
C LYS A 14 10.97 -3.00 -13.91
N SER A 15 12.22 -2.55 -14.09
CA SER A 15 13.42 -3.36 -13.92
C SER A 15 14.30 -2.75 -12.84
N PHE A 16 15.03 -3.61 -12.13
CA PHE A 16 16.06 -3.22 -11.18
C PHE A 16 17.42 -3.73 -11.66
N ARG A 17 18.47 -2.93 -11.46
CA ARG A 17 19.86 -3.35 -11.72
C ARG A 17 20.45 -3.84 -10.41
N LEU A 18 20.78 -5.13 -10.36
CA LEU A 18 21.40 -5.76 -9.21
C LEU A 18 22.92 -5.85 -9.47
N PRO A 19 23.77 -5.17 -8.69
CA PRO A 19 25.21 -5.32 -8.82
C PRO A 19 25.64 -6.69 -8.29
N HIS A 20 26.40 -7.47 -9.07
CA HIS A 20 26.89 -8.80 -8.68
C HIS A 20 27.93 -8.78 -7.54
N GLU A 21 28.63 -7.66 -7.33
CA GLU A 21 29.65 -7.56 -6.28
C GLU A 21 29.44 -6.30 -5.41
N LYS A 22 29.35 -6.50 -4.09
CA LYS A 22 29.65 -5.42 -3.13
C LYS A 22 31.15 -5.20 -3.15
N GLN A 23 31.64 -4.11 -3.74
CA GLN A 23 33.03 -3.70 -3.60
C GLN A 23 33.30 -3.41 -2.13
N SER A 24 33.96 -4.35 -1.44
CA SER A 24 34.20 -4.27 0.01
C SER A 24 35.54 -3.57 0.34
N SER A 25 36.39 -3.23 -0.64
CA SER A 25 37.64 -2.50 -0.39
C SER A 25 38.06 -1.55 -1.51
N LEU A 26 38.70 -0.43 -1.13
CA LEU A 26 39.29 0.56 -2.03
C LEU A 26 40.33 -0.06 -2.97
N LYS A 27 41.08 -1.10 -2.52
CA LYS A 27 42.06 -1.83 -3.36
C LYS A 27 41.39 -2.55 -4.54
N GLN A 28 40.23 -3.18 -4.35
CA GLN A 28 39.49 -3.81 -5.44
C GLN A 28 38.92 -2.80 -6.44
N ALA A 29 38.51 -1.60 -5.96
CA ALA A 29 38.03 -0.54 -6.83
C ALA A 29 39.11 -0.06 -7.83
N VAL A 30 40.39 0.01 -7.42
CA VAL A 30 41.51 0.41 -8.27
C VAL A 30 41.88 -0.69 -9.27
N LEU A 31 41.86 -1.97 -8.84
CA LEU A 31 42.20 -3.10 -9.72
C LEU A 31 41.12 -3.36 -10.77
N ASN A 32 39.85 -3.08 -10.45
CA ASN A 32 38.71 -3.32 -11.34
C ASN A 32 38.29 -2.09 -12.17
N PHE A 33 39.11 -1.04 -12.22
CA PHE A 33 38.81 0.19 -12.99
C PHE A 33 38.58 -0.06 -14.50
N ARG A 34 39.05 -1.19 -15.03
CA ARG A 34 38.85 -1.62 -16.45
C ARG A 34 37.80 -2.74 -16.62
N GLN A 35 37.24 -3.32 -15.53
CA GLN A 35 36.18 -4.32 -15.66
C GLN A 35 34.84 -3.62 -15.77
N THR A 36 34.11 -3.92 -16.84
CA THR A 36 32.71 -3.50 -17.03
C THR A 36 31.92 -4.01 -15.82
N LYS A 37 31.32 -3.09 -15.06
CA LYS A 37 30.46 -3.47 -13.92
C LYS A 37 29.38 -4.42 -14.42
N SER A 38 29.51 -5.69 -14.13
CA SER A 38 28.50 -6.69 -14.40
C SER A 38 27.33 -6.43 -13.46
N TYR A 39 26.14 -6.23 -14.00
CA TYR A 39 24.89 -6.15 -13.25
C TYR A 39 23.87 -7.07 -13.88
N GLU A 40 23.08 -7.71 -13.05
CA GLU A 40 21.91 -8.45 -13.46
C GLU A 40 20.72 -7.51 -13.57
N VAL A 41 19.91 -7.65 -14.62
CA VAL A 41 18.66 -6.92 -14.77
C VAL A 41 17.53 -7.83 -14.30
N LEU A 42 16.86 -7.42 -13.22
CA LEU A 42 15.67 -8.10 -12.72
C LEU A 42 14.42 -7.37 -13.22
N ASP A 43 13.72 -7.96 -14.19
CA ASP A 43 12.45 -7.47 -14.72
C ASP A 43 11.30 -7.89 -13.82
N VAL A 44 10.79 -6.95 -13.03
CA VAL A 44 9.74 -7.20 -12.02
C VAL A 44 8.34 -6.94 -12.56
N LEU A 45 8.14 -5.91 -13.38
CA LEU A 45 6.86 -5.64 -14.06
C LEU A 45 7.08 -5.63 -15.57
N LYS A 46 6.16 -6.28 -16.31
CA LYS A 46 6.31 -6.57 -17.73
C LYS A 46 4.98 -6.27 -18.45
N ASP A 47 4.84 -5.06 -18.98
CA ASP A 47 3.68 -4.61 -19.76
C ASP A 47 2.36 -4.71 -18.99
N VAL A 48 2.32 -4.07 -17.81
CA VAL A 48 1.12 -4.06 -16.95
C VAL A 48 0.22 -2.89 -17.33
N SER A 49 -1.03 -3.19 -17.77
CA SER A 49 -2.02 -2.17 -18.16
C SER A 49 -3.39 -2.50 -17.60
N PHE A 50 -4.00 -1.56 -16.86
CA PHE A 50 -5.36 -1.68 -16.33
C PHE A 50 -5.90 -0.32 -15.91
N GLU A 51 -7.21 -0.30 -15.62
CA GLU A 51 -7.92 0.88 -15.12
C GLU A 51 -8.73 0.53 -13.87
N VAL A 52 -8.77 1.47 -12.94
CA VAL A 52 -9.64 1.46 -11.76
C VAL A 52 -10.63 2.61 -11.90
N ARG A 53 -11.93 2.32 -11.77
CA ARG A 53 -13.01 3.30 -11.91
C ARG A 53 -13.18 4.10 -10.64
N GLN A 54 -13.75 5.30 -10.74
CA GLN A 54 -14.17 6.05 -9.56
C GLN A 54 -15.23 5.27 -8.77
N GLY A 55 -15.06 5.22 -7.45
CA GLY A 55 -15.94 4.49 -6.53
C GLY A 55 -15.75 2.98 -6.54
N GLU A 56 -14.76 2.45 -7.28
CA GLU A 56 -14.50 1.02 -7.37
C GLU A 56 -13.57 0.55 -6.25
N PHE A 57 -13.88 -0.59 -5.64
CA PHE A 57 -12.95 -1.38 -4.84
C PHE A 57 -12.28 -2.42 -5.74
N PHE A 58 -11.03 -2.19 -6.07
CA PHE A 58 -10.25 -3.01 -7.00
C PHE A 58 -9.18 -3.82 -6.29
N GLY A 59 -9.26 -5.16 -6.39
CA GLY A 59 -8.32 -6.08 -5.76
C GLY A 59 -7.11 -6.39 -6.65
N ILE A 60 -5.91 -6.47 -6.06
CA ILE A 60 -4.70 -6.96 -6.70
C ILE A 60 -4.19 -8.15 -5.90
N VAL A 61 -4.22 -9.34 -6.49
CA VAL A 61 -3.77 -10.58 -5.87
C VAL A 61 -2.59 -11.19 -6.60
N GLY A 62 -1.85 -12.08 -5.97
CA GLY A 62 -0.72 -12.78 -6.56
C GLY A 62 0.21 -13.34 -5.48
N ARG A 63 1.07 -14.29 -5.86
CA ARG A 63 2.06 -14.90 -4.95
C ARG A 63 3.10 -13.88 -4.50
N ASN A 64 3.85 -14.24 -3.45
CA ASN A 64 5.03 -13.48 -3.05
C ASN A 64 6.04 -13.46 -4.21
N GLY A 65 6.61 -12.27 -4.48
CA GLY A 65 7.51 -12.07 -5.62
C GLY A 65 6.82 -11.84 -6.98
N SER A 66 5.48 -11.86 -7.08
CA SER A 66 4.80 -11.60 -8.35
C SER A 66 4.90 -10.14 -8.86
N GLY A 67 5.38 -9.20 -8.03
CA GLY A 67 5.53 -7.78 -8.37
C GLY A 67 4.49 -6.86 -7.72
N LYS A 68 3.57 -7.34 -6.86
CA LYS A 68 2.50 -6.53 -6.23
C LYS A 68 3.03 -5.28 -5.53
N SER A 69 3.98 -5.43 -4.62
CA SER A 69 4.54 -4.29 -3.86
C SER A 69 5.31 -3.33 -4.76
N THR A 70 5.94 -3.82 -5.84
CA THR A 70 6.58 -2.96 -6.85
C THR A 70 5.55 -2.17 -7.63
N LEU A 71 4.45 -2.79 -8.05
CA LEU A 71 3.35 -2.13 -8.74
C LEU A 71 2.71 -1.07 -7.84
N LEU A 72 2.43 -1.42 -6.59
CA LEU A 72 1.90 -0.50 -5.58
C LEU A 72 2.79 0.73 -5.40
N LYS A 73 4.11 0.52 -5.19
CA LYS A 73 5.07 1.63 -5.06
C LYS A 73 5.20 2.45 -6.35
N THR A 74 4.95 1.85 -7.52
CA THR A 74 4.91 2.55 -8.80
C THR A 74 3.63 3.40 -8.92
N ILE A 75 2.46 2.88 -8.55
CA ILE A 75 1.20 3.64 -8.53
C ILE A 75 1.29 4.80 -7.54
N ALA A 76 1.91 4.59 -6.38
CA ALA A 76 2.14 5.62 -5.36
C ALA A 76 3.18 6.68 -5.75
N GLY A 77 3.84 6.55 -6.92
CA GLY A 77 4.89 7.47 -7.36
C GLY A 77 6.22 7.32 -6.62
N ILE A 78 6.37 6.30 -5.75
CA ILE A 78 7.61 6.02 -5.03
C ILE A 78 8.67 5.45 -5.99
N TYR A 79 8.25 4.57 -6.90
CA TYR A 79 9.11 4.07 -7.96
C TYR A 79 8.73 4.67 -9.31
N ILE A 80 9.73 5.26 -9.99
CA ILE A 80 9.59 5.66 -11.38
C ILE A 80 9.60 4.38 -12.25
N PRO A 81 8.60 4.15 -13.11
CA PRO A 81 8.60 3.01 -14.02
C PRO A 81 9.77 3.11 -15.03
N SER A 82 10.25 1.98 -15.54
CA SER A 82 11.26 1.95 -16.62
C SER A 82 10.65 2.39 -17.96
N SER A 83 9.38 2.08 -18.20
CA SER A 83 8.54 2.61 -19.29
C SER A 83 7.06 2.50 -18.92
N GLY A 84 6.19 3.15 -19.67
CA GLY A 84 4.77 3.26 -19.41
C GLY A 84 4.43 4.43 -18.50
N THR A 85 3.14 4.60 -18.21
CA THR A 85 2.61 5.74 -17.43
C THR A 85 1.56 5.32 -16.41
N VAL A 86 1.52 6.05 -15.30
CA VAL A 86 0.43 6.01 -14.30
C VAL A 86 -0.23 7.37 -14.28
N THR A 87 -1.54 7.42 -14.49
CA THR A 87 -2.34 8.63 -14.39
C THR A 87 -3.31 8.50 -13.23
N LEU A 88 -3.34 9.48 -12.34
CA LEU A 88 -4.22 9.55 -11.18
C LEU A 88 -5.19 10.73 -11.37
N ASN A 89 -6.49 10.45 -11.33
CA ASN A 89 -7.55 11.46 -11.37
C ASN A 89 -8.10 11.69 -9.95
N GLY A 90 -7.25 12.22 -9.08
CA GLY A 90 -7.56 12.51 -7.68
C GLY A 90 -6.35 12.38 -6.76
N LEU A 91 -6.52 12.79 -5.52
CA LEU A 91 -5.49 12.66 -4.48
C LEU A 91 -5.39 11.21 -4.01
N LEU A 92 -4.22 10.61 -4.19
CA LEU A 92 -3.91 9.27 -3.70
C LEU A 92 -3.38 9.34 -2.26
N THR A 93 -3.96 8.53 -1.37
CA THR A 93 -3.43 8.30 -0.01
C THR A 93 -2.94 6.85 0.09
N PRO A 94 -1.61 6.64 0.17
CA PRO A 94 -1.04 5.31 0.25
C PRO A 94 -0.98 4.81 1.71
N PHE A 95 -1.57 3.65 1.98
CA PHE A 95 -1.45 2.89 3.24
C PHE A 95 -0.50 1.71 3.01
N ILE A 96 0.74 2.01 2.61
CA ILE A 96 1.67 0.98 2.14
C ILE A 96 2.41 0.32 3.29
N GLU A 97 2.79 1.07 4.30
CA GLU A 97 3.51 0.58 5.47
C GLU A 97 3.00 1.36 6.68
N LEU A 98 2.10 0.77 7.45
CA LEU A 98 1.56 1.42 8.65
C LEU A 98 2.67 1.72 9.65
N GLY A 99 2.68 2.96 10.17
CA GLY A 99 3.67 3.41 11.15
C GLY A 99 4.99 3.90 10.55
N ILE A 100 5.12 3.99 9.22
CA ILE A 100 6.25 4.72 8.62
C ILE A 100 6.28 6.14 9.16
N GLY A 101 7.48 6.57 9.57
CA GLY A 101 7.71 7.90 10.13
C GLY A 101 7.35 8.03 11.61
N PHE A 102 6.93 6.96 12.29
CA PHE A 102 6.82 6.99 13.74
C PHE A 102 8.18 7.19 14.38
N ASN A 103 8.24 8.09 15.37
CA ASN A 103 9.42 8.31 16.19
C ASN A 103 9.19 7.72 17.59
N PRO A 104 9.94 6.66 17.96
CA PRO A 104 9.78 5.98 19.26
C PRO A 104 10.03 6.89 20.49
N GLU A 105 10.81 7.96 20.33
CA GLU A 105 11.13 8.89 21.41
C GLU A 105 10.07 9.97 21.62
N LEU A 106 9.16 10.15 20.69
CA LEU A 106 8.03 11.06 20.81
C LEU A 106 6.83 10.36 21.47
N THR A 107 5.90 11.15 22.02
CA THR A 107 4.64 10.65 22.58
C THR A 107 3.70 10.14 21.47
N GLY A 108 2.65 9.37 21.84
CA GLY A 108 1.58 9.00 20.92
C GLY A 108 0.95 10.24 20.29
N ARG A 109 0.70 11.29 21.10
CA ARG A 109 0.18 12.59 20.66
C ARG A 109 1.06 13.22 19.57
N ASP A 110 2.38 13.34 19.82
CA ASP A 110 3.31 13.95 18.87
C ASP A 110 3.40 13.14 17.57
N ASN A 111 3.34 11.79 17.68
CA ASN A 111 3.32 10.92 16.52
C ASN A 111 2.04 11.06 15.69
N VAL A 112 0.88 11.39 16.27
CA VAL A 112 -0.33 11.72 15.51
C VAL A 112 -0.08 12.94 14.60
N TYR A 113 0.55 14.01 15.13
CA TYR A 113 0.87 15.18 14.32
C TYR A 113 1.91 14.89 13.25
N LEU A 114 2.97 14.16 13.62
CA LEU A 114 4.05 13.80 12.69
C LEU A 114 3.52 12.94 11.55
N ASN A 115 2.77 11.88 11.88
CA ASN A 115 2.25 10.94 10.89
C ASN A 115 1.11 11.53 10.06
N GLY A 116 0.25 12.35 10.67
CA GLY A 116 -0.78 13.11 9.94
C GLY A 116 -0.16 13.99 8.84
N ALA A 117 0.97 14.66 9.14
CA ALA A 117 1.70 15.45 8.14
C ALA A 117 2.29 14.59 7.02
N ILE A 118 2.79 13.37 7.32
CA ILE A 118 3.27 12.41 6.31
C ILE A 118 2.13 11.99 5.37
N PHE A 119 0.92 11.80 5.90
CA PHE A 119 -0.28 11.53 5.10
C PHE A 119 -0.87 12.78 4.41
N GLY A 120 -0.17 13.92 4.45
CA GLY A 120 -0.57 15.14 3.76
C GLY A 120 -1.63 15.99 4.49
N MET A 121 -1.93 15.69 5.76
CA MET A 121 -2.82 16.50 6.58
C MET A 121 -2.12 17.78 7.04
N SER A 122 -2.77 18.93 6.90
CA SER A 122 -2.32 20.15 7.53
C SER A 122 -2.46 20.05 9.06
N ARG A 123 -1.69 20.87 9.80
CA ARG A 123 -1.78 20.92 11.27
C ARG A 123 -3.22 21.18 11.76
N LYS A 124 -3.96 22.04 11.05
CA LYS A 124 -5.36 22.33 11.37
C LYS A 124 -6.24 21.08 11.25
N GLN A 125 -6.10 20.33 10.15
CA GLN A 125 -6.82 19.07 9.94
C GLN A 125 -6.48 18.03 11.01
N VAL A 126 -5.21 17.91 11.41
CA VAL A 126 -4.80 16.97 12.48
C VAL A 126 -5.45 17.37 13.80
N VAL A 127 -5.49 18.68 14.16
CA VAL A 127 -6.17 19.17 15.38
C VAL A 127 -7.66 18.84 15.34
N GLU A 128 -8.33 19.12 14.23
CA GLU A 128 -9.77 18.83 14.04
C GLU A 128 -10.10 17.34 14.13
N LYS A 129 -9.17 16.46 13.71
CA LYS A 129 -9.35 15.01 13.67
C LYS A 129 -8.74 14.27 14.85
N TYR A 130 -8.04 14.97 15.73
CA TYR A 130 -7.29 14.35 16.82
C TYR A 130 -8.15 13.45 17.71
N ASP A 131 -9.30 13.94 18.17
CA ASP A 131 -10.18 13.19 19.07
C ASP A 131 -10.78 11.96 18.36
N GLU A 132 -11.11 12.07 17.07
CA GLU A 132 -11.57 10.93 16.26
C GLU A 132 -10.47 9.86 16.10
N ILE A 133 -9.20 10.29 15.85
CA ILE A 133 -8.04 9.40 15.76
C ILE A 133 -7.85 8.65 17.07
N VAL A 134 -7.86 9.37 18.19
CA VAL A 134 -7.65 8.79 19.53
C VAL A 134 -8.76 7.81 19.87
N ALA A 135 -10.02 8.20 19.68
CA ALA A 135 -11.18 7.34 19.93
C ALA A 135 -11.19 6.09 19.02
N PHE A 136 -10.77 6.23 17.75
CA PHE A 136 -10.68 5.07 16.87
C PHE A 136 -9.60 4.11 17.32
N SER A 137 -8.44 4.61 17.79
CA SER A 137 -7.31 3.77 18.25
C SER A 137 -7.58 3.05 19.58
N GLU A 138 -8.50 3.57 20.42
CA GLU A 138 -8.76 3.14 21.80
C GLU A 138 -7.49 3.23 22.68
N LEU A 139 -6.69 4.27 22.48
CA LEU A 139 -5.40 4.48 23.16
C LEU A 139 -5.37 5.75 24.02
N GLU A 140 -6.52 6.26 24.45
CA GLU A 140 -6.67 7.53 25.18
C GLU A 140 -5.70 7.66 26.36
N ARG A 141 -5.54 6.56 27.13
CA ARG A 141 -4.69 6.54 28.34
C ARG A 141 -3.19 6.55 28.04
N PHE A 142 -2.81 6.27 26.80
CA PHE A 142 -1.42 6.09 26.39
C PHE A 142 -0.87 7.28 25.59
N MET A 143 -1.72 8.22 25.17
CA MET A 143 -1.35 9.27 24.22
C MET A 143 -0.19 10.17 24.71
N ASP A 144 -0.01 10.33 26.02
CA ASP A 144 1.06 11.13 26.59
C ASP A 144 2.32 10.28 26.92
N GLN A 145 2.29 8.97 26.64
CA GLN A 145 3.45 8.09 26.77
C GLN A 145 4.26 8.04 25.48
N LYS A 146 5.58 7.84 25.61
CA LYS A 146 6.47 7.64 24.46
C LYS A 146 6.11 6.37 23.69
N LEU A 147 6.17 6.45 22.36
CA LEU A 147 5.76 5.37 21.48
C LEU A 147 6.60 4.08 21.65
N LYS A 148 7.85 4.20 22.13
CA LYS A 148 8.69 3.03 22.47
C LYS A 148 8.09 2.15 23.57
N ASN A 149 7.17 2.67 24.37
CA ASN A 149 6.46 1.93 25.41
C ASN A 149 5.20 1.22 24.89
N TYR A 150 4.82 1.46 23.63
CA TYR A 150 3.67 0.83 23.00
C TYR A 150 4.01 -0.60 22.53
N SER A 151 3.07 -1.52 22.68
CA SER A 151 3.16 -2.81 22.01
C SER A 151 3.07 -2.63 20.50
N SER A 152 3.53 -3.61 19.72
CA SER A 152 3.39 -3.59 18.25
C SER A 152 1.93 -3.42 17.82
N GLY A 153 0.99 -4.08 18.50
CA GLY A 153 -0.45 -3.93 18.26
C GLY A 153 -0.95 -2.51 18.51
N MET A 154 -0.51 -1.85 19.59
CA MET A 154 -0.85 -0.45 19.87
C MET A 154 -0.30 0.50 18.79
N GLN A 155 0.92 0.29 18.34
CA GLN A 155 1.52 1.10 17.28
C GLN A 155 0.74 0.97 15.96
N VAL A 156 0.37 -0.25 15.58
CA VAL A 156 -0.41 -0.51 14.37
C VAL A 156 -1.83 0.09 14.47
N ARG A 157 -2.49 -0.03 15.65
CA ARG A 157 -3.80 0.58 15.90
C ARG A 157 -3.74 2.10 15.74
N LEU A 158 -2.71 2.76 16.33
CA LEU A 158 -2.52 4.19 16.20
C LEU A 158 -2.26 4.60 14.74
N ALA A 159 -1.35 3.90 14.06
CA ALA A 159 -1.01 4.18 12.66
C ALA A 159 -2.23 4.06 11.73
N PHE A 160 -3.02 3.00 11.89
CA PHE A 160 -4.26 2.80 11.13
C PHE A 160 -5.27 3.92 11.42
N SER A 161 -5.44 4.29 12.70
CA SER A 161 -6.38 5.35 13.12
C SER A 161 -6.04 6.72 12.54
N ILE A 162 -4.75 7.03 12.38
CA ILE A 162 -4.30 8.25 11.70
C ILE A 162 -4.61 8.16 10.20
N ALA A 163 -4.23 7.04 9.60
CA ALA A 163 -4.35 6.83 8.16
C ALA A 163 -5.81 6.96 7.68
N VAL A 164 -6.79 6.41 8.42
CA VAL A 164 -8.21 6.47 8.06
C VAL A 164 -8.80 7.88 8.11
N GLN A 165 -8.15 8.82 8.79
CA GLN A 165 -8.56 10.23 8.83
C GLN A 165 -7.90 11.07 7.71
N ALA A 166 -6.85 10.56 7.09
CA ALA A 166 -6.22 11.19 5.93
C ALA A 166 -7.05 10.90 4.67
N ARG A 167 -7.96 11.83 4.33
CA ARG A 167 -8.94 11.65 3.25
C ARG A 167 -8.34 11.96 1.88
N GLY A 168 -7.82 10.92 1.20
CA GLY A 168 -7.61 10.96 -0.25
C GLY A 168 -8.84 10.50 -1.03
N GLN A 169 -8.93 10.86 -2.29
CA GLN A 169 -9.98 10.39 -3.20
C GLN A 169 -9.74 8.95 -3.66
N ILE A 170 -8.49 8.50 -3.62
CA ILE A 170 -8.05 7.16 -3.99
C ILE A 170 -7.22 6.61 -2.83
N LEU A 171 -7.66 5.49 -2.24
CA LEU A 171 -6.91 4.81 -1.18
C LEU A 171 -6.16 3.62 -1.77
N LEU A 172 -4.90 3.48 -1.40
CA LEU A 172 -4.04 2.39 -1.82
C LEU A 172 -3.60 1.58 -0.59
N LEU A 173 -4.11 0.37 -0.45
CA LEU A 173 -3.99 -0.46 0.75
C LEU A 173 -3.11 -1.68 0.48
N ASP A 174 -2.10 -1.93 1.32
CA ASP A 174 -1.21 -3.09 1.26
C ASP A 174 -1.38 -3.99 2.48
N GLU A 175 -2.11 -5.09 2.34
CA GLU A 175 -2.30 -6.14 3.37
C GLU A 175 -2.74 -5.65 4.77
N VAL A 176 -3.36 -4.48 4.85
CA VAL A 176 -3.58 -3.72 6.10
C VAL A 176 -4.77 -4.23 6.93
N LEU A 177 -5.56 -5.19 6.44
CA LEU A 177 -6.81 -5.60 7.11
C LEU A 177 -6.62 -6.53 8.31
N ALA A 178 -5.48 -7.20 8.45
CA ALA A 178 -5.22 -8.14 9.53
C ALA A 178 -4.50 -7.49 10.72
N VAL A 179 -4.92 -6.29 11.15
CA VAL A 179 -4.21 -5.52 12.18
C VAL A 179 -4.93 -5.56 13.54
N GLY A 180 -4.15 -5.67 14.61
CA GLY A 180 -4.67 -5.66 15.98
C GLY A 180 -5.33 -6.97 16.40
N ASP A 181 -6.18 -6.89 17.43
CA ASP A 181 -6.99 -8.01 17.89
C ASP A 181 -8.30 -8.14 17.08
N ALA A 182 -9.05 -9.23 17.29
CA ALA A 182 -10.28 -9.53 16.56
C ALA A 182 -11.32 -8.39 16.65
N LYS A 183 -11.38 -7.68 17.79
CA LYS A 183 -12.31 -6.56 17.99
C LYS A 183 -11.90 -5.36 17.12
N PHE A 184 -10.62 -5.03 17.09
CA PHE A 184 -10.12 -3.93 16.27
C PHE A 184 -10.20 -4.27 14.76
N GLN A 185 -9.95 -5.53 14.40
CA GLN A 185 -10.13 -6.01 13.03
C GLN A 185 -11.57 -5.84 12.56
N GLN A 186 -12.58 -6.16 13.41
CA GLN A 186 -13.99 -5.93 13.06
C GLN A 186 -14.25 -4.43 12.83
N LYS A 187 -13.69 -3.54 13.65
CA LYS A 187 -13.81 -2.08 13.49
C LYS A 187 -13.21 -1.59 12.18
N CYS A 188 -12.08 -2.20 11.75
CA CYS A 188 -11.51 -1.94 10.43
C CYS A 188 -12.45 -2.39 9.31
N TYR A 189 -13.06 -3.56 9.42
CA TYR A 189 -14.02 -4.06 8.43
C TYR A 189 -15.24 -3.15 8.32
N ASP A 190 -15.83 -2.72 9.46
CA ASP A 190 -16.96 -1.80 9.48
C ASP A 190 -16.61 -0.46 8.80
N TYR A 191 -15.37 0.02 8.99
CA TYR A 191 -14.86 1.21 8.30
C TYR A 191 -14.76 1.01 6.79
N PHE A 192 -14.29 -0.16 6.30
CA PHE A 192 -14.24 -0.44 4.86
C PHE A 192 -15.63 -0.61 4.24
N ASP A 193 -16.57 -1.21 4.96
CA ASP A 193 -17.97 -1.28 4.54
C ASP A 193 -18.58 0.13 4.40
N GLU A 194 -18.20 1.07 5.29
CA GLU A 194 -18.62 2.48 5.20
C GLU A 194 -17.99 3.18 3.99
N LEU A 195 -16.67 3.00 3.74
CA LEU A 195 -15.99 3.55 2.56
C LEU A 195 -16.67 3.06 1.27
N LYS A 196 -17.05 1.78 1.22
CA LYS A 196 -17.75 1.22 0.05
C LYS A 196 -19.13 1.86 -0.15
N ARG A 197 -19.88 2.08 0.92
CA ARG A 197 -21.17 2.79 0.86
C ARG A 197 -21.03 4.24 0.41
N GLN A 198 -19.93 4.89 0.76
CA GLN A 198 -19.64 6.27 0.35
C GLN A 198 -19.11 6.38 -1.09
N GLY A 199 -18.91 5.27 -1.80
CA GLY A 199 -18.37 5.26 -3.16
C GLY A 199 -16.89 5.70 -3.21
N GLN A 200 -16.12 5.39 -2.18
CA GLN A 200 -14.68 5.66 -2.14
C GLN A 200 -13.94 4.76 -3.13
N THR A 201 -12.97 5.30 -3.85
CA THR A 201 -12.10 4.49 -4.71
C THR A 201 -11.00 3.85 -3.88
N VAL A 202 -10.86 2.52 -3.98
CA VAL A 202 -9.87 1.76 -3.21
C VAL A 202 -9.14 0.77 -4.10
N ILE A 203 -7.81 0.77 -4.05
CA ILE A 203 -6.96 -0.30 -4.59
C ILE A 203 -6.49 -1.13 -3.40
N PHE A 204 -6.89 -2.38 -3.36
CA PHE A 204 -6.62 -3.29 -2.26
C PHE A 204 -5.68 -4.42 -2.70
N ILE A 205 -4.47 -4.44 -2.14
CA ILE A 205 -3.50 -5.51 -2.38
C ILE A 205 -3.56 -6.48 -1.22
N SER A 206 -3.81 -7.76 -1.50
CA SER A 206 -3.84 -8.79 -0.49
C SER A 206 -3.47 -10.16 -1.04
N HIS A 207 -3.00 -11.02 -0.16
CA HIS A 207 -2.94 -12.48 -0.37
C HIS A 207 -4.15 -13.19 0.28
N ASP A 208 -4.93 -12.48 1.11
CA ASP A 208 -6.17 -13.01 1.69
C ASP A 208 -7.35 -12.86 0.74
N MET A 209 -7.76 -13.99 0.14
CA MET A 209 -8.90 -14.02 -0.78
C MET A 209 -10.24 -13.77 -0.08
N GLY A 210 -10.33 -14.00 1.23
CA GLY A 210 -11.54 -13.70 2.00
C GLY A 210 -11.84 -12.20 2.02
N GLY A 211 -10.84 -11.38 2.32
CA GLY A 211 -10.95 -9.93 2.27
C GLY A 211 -11.20 -9.40 0.86
N VAL A 212 -10.49 -9.95 -0.15
CA VAL A 212 -10.68 -9.53 -1.54
C VAL A 212 -12.10 -9.81 -2.03
N LYS A 213 -12.67 -11.01 -1.77
CA LYS A 213 -14.05 -11.35 -2.13
C LYS A 213 -15.08 -10.50 -1.40
N ARG A 214 -14.82 -10.15 -0.13
CA ARG A 214 -15.73 -9.35 0.67
C ARG A 214 -15.85 -7.91 0.18
N PHE A 215 -14.73 -7.28 -0.14
CA PHE A 215 -14.70 -5.83 -0.37
C PHE A 215 -14.60 -5.44 -1.84
N CYS A 216 -13.91 -6.24 -2.68
CA CYS A 216 -13.62 -5.82 -4.05
C CYS A 216 -14.77 -6.11 -5.01
N ASP A 217 -14.97 -5.19 -5.96
CA ASP A 217 -15.95 -5.34 -7.04
C ASP A 217 -15.34 -6.09 -8.23
N ARG A 218 -14.08 -5.78 -8.52
CA ARG A 218 -13.24 -6.46 -9.50
C ARG A 218 -11.87 -6.72 -8.90
N ALA A 219 -11.16 -7.68 -9.50
CA ALA A 219 -9.79 -7.96 -9.13
C ALA A 219 -8.90 -8.25 -10.33
N MET A 220 -7.59 -8.21 -10.12
CA MET A 220 -6.62 -8.76 -11.05
C MET A 220 -5.63 -9.68 -10.32
N MET A 221 -5.18 -10.72 -11.01
CA MET A 221 -4.10 -11.59 -10.59
C MET A 221 -2.81 -11.20 -11.29
N LEU A 222 -1.80 -10.85 -10.50
CA LEU A 222 -0.43 -10.59 -10.97
C LEU A 222 0.42 -11.85 -10.81
N LYS A 223 1.04 -12.30 -11.90
CA LYS A 223 1.92 -13.47 -11.94
C LYS A 223 3.18 -13.17 -12.76
N ASP A 224 4.36 -13.39 -12.20
CA ASP A 224 5.66 -13.19 -12.86
C ASP A 224 5.81 -11.82 -13.55
N GLY A 225 5.26 -10.79 -12.89
CA GLY A 225 5.26 -9.40 -13.36
C GLY A 225 4.25 -9.07 -14.45
N LYS A 226 3.32 -9.97 -14.78
CA LYS A 226 2.27 -9.77 -15.79
C LYS A 226 0.88 -9.96 -15.19
N ILE A 227 -0.13 -9.38 -15.84
CA ILE A 227 -1.53 -9.65 -15.51
C ILE A 227 -1.90 -11.02 -16.07
N ALA A 228 -2.17 -12.00 -15.18
CA ALA A 228 -2.65 -13.32 -15.56
C ALA A 228 -4.16 -13.31 -15.85
N LYS A 229 -4.93 -12.58 -15.04
CA LYS A 229 -6.38 -12.37 -15.23
C LYS A 229 -6.80 -11.05 -14.59
N ILE A 230 -7.79 -10.40 -15.18
CA ILE A 230 -8.47 -9.22 -14.64
C ILE A 230 -9.97 -9.34 -14.94
N GLY A 231 -10.82 -9.03 -13.98
CA GLY A 231 -12.27 -9.11 -14.15
C GLY A 231 -13.03 -9.31 -12.86
N ASN A 232 -14.09 -10.11 -12.93
CA ASN A 232 -14.91 -10.45 -11.77
C ASN A 232 -14.07 -11.10 -10.65
N VAL A 233 -14.33 -10.70 -9.40
CA VAL A 233 -13.55 -11.15 -8.23
C VAL A 233 -13.58 -12.66 -8.04
N GLU A 234 -14.73 -13.31 -8.29
CA GLU A 234 -14.87 -14.77 -8.12
C GLU A 234 -14.01 -15.53 -9.12
N GLU A 235 -14.01 -15.11 -10.39
CA GLU A 235 -13.19 -15.75 -11.43
C GLU A 235 -11.68 -15.59 -11.17
N VAL A 236 -11.27 -14.42 -10.65
CA VAL A 236 -9.87 -14.19 -10.29
C VAL A 236 -9.48 -15.03 -9.06
N ALA A 237 -10.39 -15.16 -8.09
CA ALA A 237 -10.20 -15.98 -6.90
C ALA A 237 -10.06 -17.46 -7.23
N GLU A 238 -10.91 -17.99 -8.13
CA GLU A 238 -10.81 -19.39 -8.59
C GLU A 238 -9.46 -19.67 -9.24
N LEU A 239 -9.01 -18.78 -10.13
CA LEU A 239 -7.70 -18.92 -10.77
C LEU A 239 -6.57 -18.88 -9.74
N TYR A 240 -6.64 -17.91 -8.79
CA TYR A 240 -5.65 -17.78 -7.74
C TYR A 240 -5.56 -19.03 -6.85
N MET A 241 -6.69 -19.60 -6.43
CA MET A 241 -6.72 -20.82 -5.65
C MET A 241 -6.18 -22.02 -6.44
N LYS A 242 -6.56 -22.17 -7.72
CA LYS A 242 -6.07 -23.25 -8.58
C LYS A 242 -4.56 -23.23 -8.79
N GLU A 243 -3.94 -22.06 -8.81
CA GLU A 243 -2.50 -21.92 -9.02
C GLU A 243 -1.68 -21.97 -7.71
N ASN A 244 -2.33 -21.93 -6.55
CA ASN A 244 -1.67 -21.94 -5.24
C ASN A 244 -1.93 -23.24 -4.44
N LEU A 245 -2.73 -24.18 -4.98
CA LEU A 245 -2.87 -25.55 -4.54
C LEU A 245 -1.86 -26.44 -5.27
#